data_b1a1168ec70fb869ad4f6c8346211fd5
#
_entry.id   b1a1168ec70fb869ad4f6c8346211fd5
#
_cell.length_a   1.000
_cell.length_b   1.000
_cell.length_c   1.000
_cell.angle_alpha   90.00
_cell.angle_beta   90.00
_cell.angle_gamma   90.00
#
_symmetry.space_group_name_H-M   'P 1'
#
loop_
_entity.id
_entity.type
_entity.pdbx_description
1 polymer ?
#
loop_
_entity_poly.entity_id
_entity_poly.type
_entity_poly.pdbx_seq_one_letter_code
_entity_poly.pdbx_strand_id
1 'polypeptide(L)'
;MPVKRIHYYERRGLLAPPRRSEAGYRLYGAEEVARLEFVKRAKLLGLTLEEIRELVSLAADCNEGELVPRLEEVLTEKLRETDRKIAELSAFRNNLLYYRRRAEELRGEMPVEITCEDVSFCRCLEAVTEGGEML
;
A
#
# COMPACT_ATOMS: atom_id res chain seq x y z
N MET A 1 -16.77 -13.14 -2.32
CA MET A 1 -16.79 -11.70 -2.65
C MET A 1 -18.18 -11.14 -2.57
N PRO A 2 -18.36 -9.92 -2.05
CA PRO A 2 -19.65 -9.25 -2.09
C PRO A 2 -20.12 -9.04 -3.54
N VAL A 3 -21.40 -9.20 -3.78
CA VAL A 3 -22.02 -9.05 -5.12
C VAL A 3 -21.73 -7.67 -5.73
N LYS A 4 -21.67 -6.62 -4.92
CA LYS A 4 -21.35 -5.26 -5.36
C LYS A 4 -19.95 -5.14 -5.98
N ARG A 5 -18.97 -5.86 -5.47
CA ARG A 5 -17.60 -5.91 -6.04
C ARG A 5 -17.59 -6.61 -7.39
N ILE A 6 -18.33 -7.69 -7.51
CA ILE A 6 -18.45 -8.42 -8.78
C ILE A 6 -19.04 -7.50 -9.85
N HIS A 7 -20.09 -6.77 -9.54
CA HIS A 7 -20.71 -5.78 -10.44
C HIS A 7 -19.73 -4.66 -10.80
N TYR A 8 -18.95 -4.20 -9.83
CA TYR A 8 -17.94 -3.19 -10.06
C TYR A 8 -16.86 -3.66 -11.04
N TYR A 9 -16.37 -4.87 -10.88
CA TYR A 9 -15.36 -5.44 -11.77
C TYR A 9 -15.90 -5.69 -13.18
N GLU A 10 -17.16 -6.09 -13.32
CA GLU A 10 -17.83 -6.21 -14.61
C GLU A 10 -17.88 -4.85 -15.32
N ARG A 11 -18.27 -3.80 -14.62
CA ARG A 11 -18.34 -2.43 -15.18
C ARG A 11 -16.95 -1.90 -15.57
N ARG A 12 -15.91 -2.32 -14.88
CA ARG A 12 -14.53 -1.94 -15.18
C ARG A 12 -13.88 -2.81 -16.27
N GLY A 13 -14.59 -3.79 -16.78
CA GLY A 13 -14.08 -4.66 -17.83
C GLY A 13 -13.11 -5.73 -17.35
N LEU A 14 -13.01 -5.98 -16.04
CA LEU A 14 -12.17 -7.04 -15.47
C LEU A 14 -12.83 -8.40 -15.57
N LEU A 15 -14.14 -8.43 -15.58
CA LEU A 15 -14.96 -9.63 -15.73
C LEU A 15 -15.91 -9.47 -16.92
N ALA A 16 -16.06 -10.52 -17.71
CA ALA A 16 -17.08 -10.57 -18.73
C ALA A 16 -18.47 -10.62 -18.08
N PRO A 17 -19.51 -10.05 -18.71
CA PRO A 17 -20.87 -10.20 -18.23
C PRO A 17 -21.23 -11.69 -18.12
N PRO A 18 -21.79 -12.14 -16.99
CA PRO A 18 -22.10 -13.55 -16.80
C PRO A 18 -23.32 -13.95 -17.66
N ARG A 19 -23.36 -15.21 -18.02
CA ARG A 19 -24.58 -15.78 -18.61
C ARG A 19 -25.69 -15.70 -17.56
N ARG A 20 -26.90 -15.47 -18.00
CA ARG A 20 -28.06 -15.46 -17.12
C ARG A 20 -28.92 -16.71 -17.37
N SER A 21 -29.51 -17.24 -16.30
CA SER A 21 -30.47 -18.32 -16.38
C SER A 21 -31.77 -17.79 -17.00
N GLU A 22 -32.69 -18.68 -17.39
CA GLU A 22 -34.03 -18.30 -17.89
C GLU A 22 -34.78 -17.41 -16.90
N ALA A 23 -34.54 -17.58 -15.60
CA ALA A 23 -35.14 -16.76 -14.55
C ALA A 23 -34.39 -15.43 -14.33
N GLY A 24 -33.36 -15.12 -15.12
CA GLY A 24 -32.58 -13.89 -15.02
C GLY A 24 -31.46 -13.89 -13.97
N TYR A 25 -31.18 -15.02 -13.33
CA TYR A 25 -30.08 -15.15 -12.37
C TYR A 25 -28.73 -15.23 -13.06
N ARG A 26 -27.70 -14.64 -12.46
CA ARG A 26 -26.33 -14.70 -12.96
C ARG A 26 -25.76 -16.10 -12.75
N LEU A 27 -25.15 -16.64 -13.82
CA LEU A 27 -24.49 -17.93 -13.78
C LEU A 27 -22.97 -17.73 -13.91
N TYR A 28 -22.23 -18.24 -12.95
CA TYR A 28 -20.76 -18.19 -12.96
C TYR A 28 -20.19 -19.58 -13.11
N GLY A 29 -19.38 -19.77 -14.17
CA GLY A 29 -18.65 -21.01 -14.41
C GLY A 29 -17.29 -21.01 -13.71
N ALA A 30 -16.54 -22.10 -13.88
CA ALA A 30 -15.22 -22.26 -13.28
C ALA A 30 -14.21 -21.20 -13.77
N GLU A 31 -14.34 -20.76 -15.01
CA GLU A 31 -13.47 -19.74 -15.62
C GLU A 31 -13.68 -18.38 -14.96
N GLU A 32 -14.91 -17.98 -14.74
CA GLU A 32 -15.27 -16.73 -14.08
C GLU A 32 -14.82 -16.71 -12.62
N VAL A 33 -14.96 -17.83 -11.93
CA VAL A 33 -14.47 -18.00 -10.57
C VAL A 33 -12.95 -17.85 -10.51
N ALA A 34 -12.23 -18.45 -11.45
CA ALA A 34 -10.78 -18.34 -11.54
C ALA A 34 -10.33 -16.90 -11.77
N ARG A 35 -11.03 -16.14 -12.64
CA ARG A 35 -10.77 -14.71 -12.86
C ARG A 35 -11.00 -13.89 -11.60
N LEU A 36 -12.09 -14.14 -10.90
CA LEU A 36 -12.39 -13.46 -9.62
C LEU A 36 -11.31 -13.70 -8.58
N GLU A 37 -10.86 -14.93 -8.44
CA GLU A 37 -9.78 -15.28 -7.53
C GLU A 37 -8.48 -14.57 -7.89
N PHE A 38 -8.15 -14.52 -9.17
CA PHE A 38 -6.97 -13.79 -9.65
C PHE A 38 -7.09 -12.29 -9.33
N VAL A 39 -8.22 -11.68 -9.63
CA VAL A 39 -8.47 -10.25 -9.32
C VAL A 39 -8.31 -9.98 -7.83
N LYS A 40 -8.86 -10.84 -6.99
CA LYS A 40 -8.76 -10.73 -5.54
C LYS A 40 -7.31 -10.79 -5.05
N ARG A 41 -6.54 -11.76 -5.55
CA ARG A 41 -5.11 -11.91 -5.21
C ARG A 41 -4.29 -10.74 -5.70
N ALA A 42 -4.54 -10.28 -6.92
CA ALA A 42 -3.84 -9.13 -7.50
C ALA A 42 -4.09 -7.85 -6.71
N LYS A 43 -5.31 -7.66 -6.23
CA LYS A 43 -5.65 -6.54 -5.34
C LYS A 43 -4.86 -6.58 -4.04
N LEU A 44 -4.71 -7.75 -3.45
CA LEU A 44 -3.90 -7.93 -2.23
C LEU A 44 -2.43 -7.61 -2.45
N LEU A 45 -1.93 -7.83 -3.68
CA LEU A 45 -0.56 -7.49 -4.08
C LEU A 45 -0.38 -6.01 -4.43
N GLY A 46 -1.45 -5.23 -4.39
CA GLY A 46 -1.40 -3.79 -4.67
C GLY A 46 -1.39 -3.43 -6.14
N LEU A 47 -1.81 -4.33 -7.04
CA LEU A 47 -1.93 -4.02 -8.46
C LEU A 47 -3.06 -3.03 -8.71
N THR A 48 -2.85 -2.14 -9.68
CA THR A 48 -3.90 -1.23 -10.13
C THR A 48 -4.93 -1.96 -10.98
N LEU A 49 -6.12 -1.39 -11.13
CA LEU A 49 -7.16 -1.97 -11.98
C LEU A 49 -6.72 -2.11 -13.44
N GLU A 50 -5.94 -1.17 -13.95
CA GLU A 50 -5.40 -1.24 -15.31
C GLU A 50 -4.40 -2.36 -15.47
N GLU A 51 -3.50 -2.55 -14.51
CA GLU A 51 -2.56 -3.66 -14.49
C GLU A 51 -3.27 -5.01 -14.45
N ILE A 52 -4.31 -5.12 -13.62
CA ILE A 52 -5.14 -6.33 -13.52
C ILE A 52 -5.86 -6.60 -14.85
N ARG A 53 -6.46 -5.57 -15.45
CA ARG A 53 -7.15 -5.69 -16.74
C ARG A 53 -6.23 -6.21 -17.83
N GLU A 54 -5.03 -5.65 -17.93
CA GLU A 54 -4.02 -6.08 -18.89
C GLU A 54 -3.67 -7.55 -18.71
N LEU A 55 -3.40 -7.97 -17.48
CA LEU A 55 -3.04 -9.35 -17.18
C LEU A 55 -4.20 -10.32 -17.45
N VAL A 56 -5.42 -9.95 -17.11
CA VAL A 56 -6.62 -10.75 -17.39
C VAL A 56 -6.81 -10.91 -18.90
N SER A 57 -6.60 -9.83 -19.66
CA SER A 57 -6.70 -9.85 -21.12
C SER A 57 -5.67 -10.82 -21.74
N LEU A 58 -4.42 -10.75 -21.28
CA LEU A 58 -3.36 -11.66 -21.74
C LEU A 58 -3.67 -13.11 -21.37
N ALA A 59 -4.22 -13.35 -20.19
CA ALA A 59 -4.62 -14.68 -19.74
C ALA A 59 -5.80 -15.23 -20.55
N ALA A 60 -6.76 -14.38 -20.91
CA ALA A 60 -7.91 -14.76 -21.73
C ALA A 60 -7.49 -15.23 -23.13
N ASP A 61 -6.45 -14.62 -23.69
CA ASP A 61 -5.89 -14.99 -25.00
C ASP A 61 -4.93 -16.19 -24.91
N CYS A 62 -4.75 -16.75 -23.70
CA CYS A 62 -3.82 -17.87 -23.44
C CYS A 62 -2.39 -17.57 -23.92
N ASN A 63 -1.97 -16.32 -23.86
CA ASN A 63 -0.66 -15.88 -24.33
C ASN A 63 0.38 -15.93 -23.19
N GLU A 64 0.77 -17.14 -22.81
CA GLU A 64 1.73 -17.38 -21.73
C GLU A 64 3.07 -16.67 -21.96
N GLY A 65 3.50 -16.56 -23.21
CA GLY A 65 4.76 -15.92 -23.58
C GLY A 65 4.78 -14.42 -23.29
N GLU A 66 3.64 -13.77 -23.23
CA GLU A 66 3.52 -12.35 -22.88
C GLU A 66 3.03 -12.14 -21.43
N LEU A 67 2.16 -13.03 -20.96
CA LEU A 67 1.56 -12.91 -19.62
C LEU A 67 2.61 -13.00 -18.51
N VAL A 68 3.44 -14.04 -18.53
CA VAL A 68 4.42 -14.28 -17.46
C VAL A 68 5.47 -13.16 -17.38
N PRO A 69 6.10 -12.74 -18.50
CA PRO A 69 7.04 -11.62 -18.46
C PRO A 69 6.39 -10.32 -17.99
N ARG A 70 5.14 -10.05 -18.40
CA ARG A 70 4.44 -8.83 -17.97
C ARG A 70 4.12 -8.85 -16.48
N LEU A 71 3.70 -10.00 -15.97
CA LEU A 71 3.47 -10.18 -14.53
C LEU A 71 4.76 -9.96 -13.75
N GLU A 72 5.87 -10.52 -14.25
CA GLU A 72 7.18 -10.32 -13.64
C GLU A 72 7.59 -8.84 -13.58
N GLU A 73 7.37 -8.10 -14.66
CA GLU A 73 7.63 -6.64 -14.70
C GLU A 73 6.80 -5.89 -13.67
N VAL A 74 5.51 -6.19 -13.58
CA VAL A 74 4.60 -5.56 -12.61
C VAL A 74 5.06 -5.84 -11.18
N LEU A 75 5.39 -7.08 -10.88
CA LEU A 75 5.86 -7.46 -9.55
C LEU A 75 7.20 -6.81 -9.21
N THR A 76 8.12 -6.74 -10.18
CA THR A 76 9.41 -6.06 -10.01
C THR A 76 9.22 -4.59 -9.65
N GLU A 77 8.31 -3.90 -10.34
CA GLU A 77 8.01 -2.51 -10.07
C GLU A 77 7.39 -2.32 -8.68
N LYS A 78 6.48 -3.22 -8.27
CA LYS A 78 5.88 -3.20 -6.93
C LYS A 78 6.94 -3.42 -5.85
N LEU A 79 7.90 -4.29 -6.09
CA LEU A 79 9.02 -4.51 -5.19
C LEU A 79 9.88 -3.26 -5.03
N ARG A 80 10.19 -2.56 -6.12
CA ARG A 80 10.93 -1.29 -6.07
C ARG A 80 10.21 -0.24 -5.25
N GLU A 81 8.91 -0.07 -5.47
CA GLU A 81 8.08 0.85 -4.69
C GLU A 81 8.09 0.50 -3.21
N THR A 82 7.97 -0.78 -2.89
CA THR A 82 7.97 -1.28 -1.52
C THR A 82 9.32 -1.06 -0.83
N ASP A 83 10.42 -1.34 -1.52
CA ASP A 83 11.76 -1.11 -1.01
C ASP A 83 12.00 0.37 -0.72
N ARG A 84 11.49 1.25 -1.59
CA ARG A 84 11.56 2.70 -1.37
C ARG A 84 10.79 3.10 -0.10
N LYS A 85 9.59 2.58 0.09
CA LYS A 85 8.78 2.84 1.29
C LYS A 85 9.47 2.35 2.55
N ILE A 86 10.09 1.18 2.50
CA ILE A 86 10.86 0.63 3.62
C ILE A 86 12.03 1.57 3.97
N ALA A 87 12.76 2.05 2.95
CA ALA A 87 13.87 2.98 3.16
C ALA A 87 13.41 4.29 3.77
N GLU A 88 12.30 4.86 3.28
CA GLU A 88 11.70 6.08 3.80
C GLU A 88 11.24 5.92 5.25
N LEU A 89 10.57 4.81 5.56
CA LEU A 89 10.13 4.52 6.92
C LEU A 89 11.31 4.26 7.87
N SER A 90 12.37 3.62 7.38
CA SER A 90 13.60 3.40 8.17
C SER A 90 14.29 4.72 8.52
N ALA A 91 14.37 5.64 7.55
CA ALA A 91 14.92 6.97 7.78
C ALA A 91 14.08 7.75 8.79
N PHE A 92 12.78 7.70 8.66
CA PHE A 92 11.84 8.33 9.58
C PHE A 92 12.00 7.75 11.00
N ARG A 93 12.08 6.44 11.11
CA ARG A 93 12.30 5.75 12.39
C ARG A 93 13.61 6.20 13.05
N ASN A 94 14.68 6.34 12.27
CA ASN A 94 15.98 6.77 12.78
C ASN A 94 15.90 8.21 13.33
N ASN A 95 15.15 9.09 12.66
CA ASN A 95 14.89 10.44 13.18
C ASN A 95 14.13 10.42 14.51
N LEU A 96 13.09 9.59 14.60
CA LEU A 96 12.34 9.46 15.86
C LEU A 96 13.21 8.94 16.98
N LEU A 97 14.10 7.98 16.71
CA LEU A 97 15.05 7.46 17.69
C LEU A 97 16.03 8.54 18.14
N TYR A 98 16.51 9.36 17.23
CA TYR A 98 17.39 10.48 17.55
C TYR A 98 16.72 11.44 18.52
N TYR A 99 15.52 11.90 18.21
CA TYR A 99 14.79 12.83 19.07
C TYR A 99 14.43 12.22 20.42
N ARG A 100 14.08 10.95 20.43
CA ARG A 100 13.81 10.25 21.69
C ARG A 100 15.03 10.22 22.60
N ARG A 101 16.22 9.95 22.04
CA ARG A 101 17.48 9.99 22.80
C ARG A 101 17.75 11.38 23.35
N ARG A 102 17.52 12.42 22.53
CA ARG A 102 17.68 13.81 22.99
C ARG A 102 16.74 14.13 24.16
N ALA A 103 15.51 13.67 24.09
CA ALA A 103 14.56 13.86 25.19
C ALA A 103 15.01 13.12 26.46
N GLU A 104 15.50 11.90 26.32
CA GLU A 104 16.02 11.10 27.44
C GLU A 104 17.24 11.76 28.09
N GLU A 105 18.18 12.25 27.28
CA GLU A 105 19.36 12.99 27.76
C GLU A 105 18.98 14.24 28.51
N LEU A 106 18.06 15.04 27.97
CA LEU A 106 17.59 16.26 28.60
C LEU A 106 16.86 15.98 29.91
N ARG A 107 16.11 14.89 29.99
CA ARG A 107 15.44 14.51 31.23
C ARG A 107 16.44 14.21 32.35
N GLY A 108 17.61 13.64 32.02
CA GLY A 108 18.66 13.37 32.97
C GLY A 108 19.53 14.57 33.34
N GLU A 109 19.64 15.56 32.42
CA GLU A 109 20.52 16.71 32.54
C GLU A 109 19.83 18.00 33.01
N MET A 110 18.51 18.05 33.06
CA MET A 110 17.77 19.23 33.42
C MET A 110 18.08 19.63 34.86
N PRO A 111 18.69 20.85 35.09
CA PRO A 111 18.83 21.36 36.42
C PRO A 111 17.44 21.63 36.99
N VAL A 112 17.26 21.26 38.25
CA VAL A 112 16.00 21.45 38.99
C VAL A 112 15.57 22.92 39.08
N GLU A 113 16.48 23.83 38.72
CA GLU A 113 16.30 25.29 38.82
C GLU A 113 15.68 25.95 37.58
N ILE A 114 15.50 25.23 36.46
CA ILE A 114 14.85 25.81 35.30
C ILE A 114 13.32 25.70 35.47
N THR A 115 12.74 26.77 35.94
CA THR A 115 11.30 26.91 35.98
C THR A 115 10.85 27.55 34.65
N CYS A 116 9.93 26.92 33.97
CA CYS A 116 9.33 27.43 32.73
C CYS A 116 8.24 28.48 33.02
N GLU A 117 8.20 29.05 34.24
CA GLU A 117 7.12 29.94 34.69
C GLU A 117 7.09 31.30 33.97
N ASP A 118 8.24 31.77 33.49
CA ASP A 118 8.39 33.08 32.88
C ASP A 118 8.47 33.07 31.34
N VAL A 119 8.30 31.95 30.69
CA VAL A 119 8.36 31.81 29.23
C VAL A 119 7.03 31.35 28.66
N SER A 120 6.59 32.02 27.58
CA SER A 120 5.35 31.69 26.89
C SER A 120 5.44 30.36 26.11
N PHE A 121 6.65 29.87 25.85
CA PHE A 121 6.90 28.61 25.15
C PHE A 121 8.17 27.99 25.72
N CYS A 122 8.11 26.68 26.03
CA CYS A 122 9.23 25.98 26.62
C CYS A 122 10.30 25.64 25.55
N ARG A 123 11.52 26.17 25.78
CA ARG A 123 12.66 25.90 24.88
C ARG A 123 13.19 24.47 24.94
N CYS A 124 12.68 23.64 25.83
CA CYS A 124 13.01 22.23 25.90
C CYS A 124 12.70 21.54 24.58
N LEU A 125 11.64 21.95 23.88
CA LEU A 125 11.27 21.41 22.58
C LEU A 125 12.32 21.72 21.51
N GLU A 126 12.90 22.92 21.52
CA GLU A 126 13.99 23.28 20.61
C GLU A 126 15.21 22.38 20.84
N ALA A 127 15.59 22.17 22.11
CA ALA A 127 16.72 21.35 22.48
C ALA A 127 16.55 19.87 22.04
N VAL A 128 15.33 19.34 22.14
CA VAL A 128 15.01 17.98 21.69
C VAL A 128 15.06 17.87 20.18
N THR A 129 14.53 18.88 19.46
CA THR A 129 14.40 18.83 17.98
C THR A 129 15.58 19.42 17.23
N GLU A 130 16.54 20.02 17.93
CA GLU A 130 17.75 20.58 17.34
C GLU A 130 18.67 19.52 16.77
N GLY A 131 19.19 19.73 15.55
CA GLY A 131 20.14 18.84 14.89
C GLY A 131 19.55 17.59 14.25
N GLY A 132 18.22 17.45 14.24
CA GLY A 132 17.57 16.38 13.50
C GLY A 132 17.44 16.69 12.01
N GLU A 133 17.41 15.66 11.18
CA GLU A 133 17.11 15.83 9.75
C GLU A 133 15.64 16.19 9.59
N MET A 134 15.38 17.22 8.80
CA MET A 134 14.01 17.55 8.38
C MET A 134 13.60 16.65 7.21
N LEU A 135 12.55 15.91 7.40
CA LEU A 135 11.95 15.10 6.34
C LEU A 135 11.09 15.96 5.41
#